data_819ca873bcf24970373e3ce38fee747c
#
_entry.id   819ca873bcf24970373e3ce38fee747c
#
_cell.length_a   1.000
_cell.length_b   1.000
_cell.length_c   1.000
_cell.angle_alpha   90.00
_cell.angle_beta   90.00
_cell.angle_gamma   90.00
#
_symmetry.space_group_name_H-M   'P 1'
#
loop_
_entity.id
_entity.type
_entity.pdbx_description
1 polymer ?
#
loop_
_entity_poly.entity_id
_entity_poly.type
_entity_poly.pdbx_seq_one_letter_code
_entity_poly.pdbx_strand_id
1 'polypeptide(L)'
;GALAVLDTLAGETARTHLLELDECRKYTDTLGGTYEIMNLYFKPYTCCRWAHQPIQASIELMKANNITSQDIDHVVVHTFNSAARLSKIVPADTDEAQYNIAYPVATAIVNGNVGYPQICNKALGDPAILEMMKKLSFVVDPEMDQQFPEKRLAWVEFFLKDGRSIRSRVY
;
A
#
# COMPACT_ATOMS: atom_id res chain seq x y z
N GLY A 1 -10.25 -8.34 -23.43
CA GLY A 1 -9.00 -7.97 -22.80
C GLY A 1 -8.68 -6.48 -22.93
N ALA A 2 -7.41 -6.10 -22.84
CA ALA A 2 -6.97 -4.71 -22.90
C ALA A 2 -7.47 -3.93 -24.14
N LEU A 3 -7.54 -4.59 -25.30
CA LEU A 3 -8.06 -3.98 -26.53
C LEU A 3 -9.55 -3.61 -26.43
N ALA A 4 -10.36 -4.47 -25.79
CA ALA A 4 -11.78 -4.15 -25.60
C ALA A 4 -11.98 -2.96 -24.64
N VAL A 5 -11.12 -2.83 -23.64
CA VAL A 5 -11.13 -1.67 -22.73
C VAL A 5 -10.73 -0.38 -23.48
N LEU A 6 -9.71 -0.44 -24.32
CA LEU A 6 -9.31 0.69 -25.16
C LEU A 6 -10.40 1.11 -26.13
N ASP A 7 -11.06 0.16 -26.79
CA ASP A 7 -12.23 0.43 -27.65
C ASP A 7 -13.36 1.11 -26.90
N THR A 8 -13.64 0.66 -25.67
CA THR A 8 -14.76 1.19 -24.87
C THR A 8 -14.47 2.58 -24.33
N LEU A 9 -13.24 2.80 -23.83
CA LEU A 9 -12.90 4.05 -23.12
C LEU A 9 -12.40 5.17 -24.02
N ALA A 10 -11.70 4.86 -25.10
CA ALA A 10 -10.98 5.83 -25.91
C ALA A 10 -11.47 5.93 -27.36
N GLY A 11 -12.37 5.03 -27.76
CA GLY A 11 -12.90 4.98 -29.12
C GLY A 11 -11.85 4.56 -30.15
N GLU A 12 -12.28 4.51 -31.41
CA GLU A 12 -11.49 3.96 -32.51
C GLU A 12 -10.18 4.74 -32.77
N THR A 13 -10.22 6.06 -32.63
CA THR A 13 -9.07 6.94 -32.89
C THR A 13 -7.91 6.65 -31.93
N ALA A 14 -8.17 6.45 -30.65
CA ALA A 14 -7.15 6.16 -29.66
C ALA A 14 -6.60 4.74 -29.82
N ARG A 15 -7.44 3.78 -30.19
CA ARG A 15 -7.01 2.41 -30.52
C ARG A 15 -6.01 2.40 -31.67
N THR A 16 -6.34 3.07 -32.76
CA THR A 16 -5.48 3.13 -33.96
C THR A 16 -4.14 3.75 -33.63
N HIS A 17 -4.14 4.90 -32.94
CA HIS A 17 -2.89 5.58 -32.58
C HIS A 17 -2.01 4.76 -31.64
N LEU A 18 -2.57 4.12 -30.62
CA LEU A 18 -1.78 3.36 -29.65
C LEU A 18 -1.21 2.07 -30.23
N LEU A 19 -1.96 1.37 -31.11
CA LEU A 19 -1.50 0.12 -31.71
C LEU A 19 -0.52 0.31 -32.87
N GLU A 20 -0.55 1.47 -33.51
CA GLU A 20 0.36 1.82 -34.61
C GLU A 20 1.71 2.38 -34.13
N LEU A 21 1.82 2.77 -32.86
CA LEU A 21 3.10 3.17 -32.28
C LEU A 21 4.09 2.00 -32.29
N ASP A 22 5.26 2.18 -32.85
CA ASP A 22 6.33 1.17 -32.87
C ASP A 22 6.69 0.68 -31.45
N GLU A 23 6.57 1.56 -30.46
CA GLU A 23 6.74 1.24 -29.05
C GLU A 23 5.72 0.21 -28.52
N CYS A 24 4.51 0.16 -29.12
CA CYS A 24 3.48 -0.80 -28.74
C CYS A 24 3.61 -2.14 -29.48
N ARG A 25 4.29 -2.17 -30.64
CA ARG A 25 4.50 -3.42 -31.41
C ARG A 25 5.19 -4.49 -30.58
N LYS A 26 6.18 -4.12 -29.76
CA LYS A 26 6.86 -5.05 -28.86
C LYS A 26 5.90 -5.85 -27.95
N TYR A 27 4.71 -5.34 -27.67
CA TYR A 27 3.68 -6.03 -26.88
C TYR A 27 2.74 -6.87 -27.75
N THR A 28 2.48 -6.44 -29.00
CA THR A 28 1.62 -7.19 -29.93
C THR A 28 2.37 -8.31 -30.62
N ASP A 29 3.66 -8.12 -30.90
CA ASP A 29 4.51 -9.12 -31.56
C ASP A 29 4.78 -10.35 -30.66
N THR A 30 4.59 -10.22 -29.37
CA THR A 30 4.75 -11.33 -28.40
C THR A 30 3.48 -12.14 -28.19
N LEU A 31 2.35 -11.79 -28.84
CA LEU A 31 1.08 -12.51 -28.71
C LEU A 31 1.24 -13.98 -29.12
N GLY A 32 0.76 -14.88 -28.25
CA GLY A 32 0.90 -16.31 -28.42
C GLY A 32 2.23 -16.90 -27.96
N GLY A 33 3.25 -16.08 -27.68
CA GLY A 33 4.56 -16.50 -27.19
C GLY A 33 4.83 -16.11 -25.75
N THR A 34 4.54 -14.84 -25.39
CA THR A 34 4.76 -14.30 -24.04
C THR A 34 3.43 -13.91 -23.40
N TYR A 35 3.23 -14.32 -22.18
CA TYR A 35 2.02 -14.01 -21.40
C TYR A 35 2.39 -13.24 -20.15
N GLU A 36 2.12 -11.93 -20.13
CA GLU A 36 2.44 -11.05 -18.99
C GLU A 36 1.71 -11.44 -17.70
N ILE A 37 0.62 -12.23 -17.79
CA ILE A 37 -0.04 -12.77 -16.61
C ILE A 37 0.90 -13.65 -15.76
N MET A 38 1.94 -14.25 -16.38
CA MET A 38 2.95 -15.03 -15.66
C MET A 38 3.88 -14.17 -14.78
N ASN A 39 3.93 -12.85 -15.03
CA ASN A 39 4.70 -11.89 -14.27
C ASN A 39 3.89 -11.21 -13.15
N LEU A 40 2.63 -11.62 -12.94
CA LEU A 40 1.81 -11.09 -11.85
C LEU A 40 2.27 -11.62 -10.50
N TYR A 41 2.03 -10.82 -9.47
CA TYR A 41 2.18 -11.21 -8.09
C TYR A 41 0.86 -11.06 -7.33
N PHE A 42 0.67 -11.88 -6.29
CA PHE A 42 -0.48 -11.76 -5.41
C PHE A 42 -0.20 -10.75 -4.30
N LYS A 43 -1.18 -9.88 -4.03
CA LYS A 43 -1.13 -8.97 -2.90
C LYS A 43 -1.58 -9.68 -1.63
N PRO A 44 -0.78 -9.74 -0.58
CA PRO A 44 -1.20 -10.30 0.71
C PRO A 44 -2.19 -9.41 1.47
N TYR A 45 -2.23 -8.11 1.15
CA TYR A 45 -3.12 -7.13 1.79
C TYR A 45 -4.01 -6.44 0.75
N THR A 46 -5.25 -6.14 1.16
CA THR A 46 -6.28 -5.53 0.32
C THR A 46 -6.10 -4.00 0.29
N CYS A 47 -4.98 -3.53 -0.24
CA CYS A 47 -4.67 -2.10 -0.38
C CYS A 47 -3.58 -1.84 -1.42
N CYS A 48 -3.22 -0.56 -1.60
CA CYS A 48 -2.10 -0.16 -2.43
C CYS A 48 -0.81 -0.87 -2.01
N ARG A 49 -0.05 -1.36 -3.00
CA ARG A 49 1.22 -2.08 -2.77
C ARG A 49 2.21 -1.30 -1.90
N TRP A 50 2.19 0.02 -1.96
CA TRP A 50 3.10 0.88 -1.22
C TRP A 50 2.85 0.90 0.29
N ALA A 51 1.69 0.42 0.74
CA ALA A 51 1.38 0.25 2.16
C ALA A 51 1.78 -1.14 2.71
N HIS A 52 2.13 -2.11 1.85
CA HIS A 52 2.38 -3.48 2.28
C HIS A 52 3.58 -3.61 3.22
N GLN A 53 4.66 -2.89 2.94
CA GLN A 53 5.88 -2.93 3.75
C GLN A 53 5.63 -2.42 5.18
N PRO A 54 5.06 -1.21 5.40
CA PRO A 54 4.79 -0.75 6.76
C PRO A 54 3.70 -1.59 7.46
N ILE A 55 2.76 -2.19 6.75
CA ILE A 55 1.80 -3.17 7.31
C ILE A 55 2.55 -4.38 7.86
N GLN A 56 3.36 -5.03 7.04
CA GLN A 56 4.12 -6.22 7.44
C GLN A 56 5.08 -5.92 8.59
N ALA A 57 5.80 -4.79 8.49
CA ALA A 57 6.71 -4.31 9.52
C ALA A 57 5.98 -4.13 10.87
N SER A 58 4.79 -3.52 10.85
CA SER A 58 3.99 -3.31 12.06
C SER A 58 3.54 -4.62 12.69
N ILE A 59 2.99 -5.53 11.89
CA ILE A 59 2.49 -6.83 12.38
C ILE A 59 3.63 -7.65 12.99
N GLU A 60 4.77 -7.74 12.33
CA GLU A 60 5.91 -8.52 12.84
C GLU A 60 6.52 -7.88 14.09
N LEU A 61 6.65 -6.55 14.12
CA LEU A 61 7.19 -5.84 15.28
C LEU A 61 6.33 -6.03 16.53
N MET A 62 5.00 -5.96 16.38
CA MET A 62 4.04 -6.20 17.47
C MET A 62 4.15 -7.65 17.98
N LYS A 63 4.17 -8.62 17.08
CA LYS A 63 4.30 -10.03 17.44
C LYS A 63 5.61 -10.32 18.17
N ALA A 64 6.73 -9.81 17.65
CA ALA A 64 8.07 -10.06 18.22
C ALA A 64 8.24 -9.48 19.64
N ASN A 65 7.50 -8.39 19.95
CA ASN A 65 7.59 -7.71 21.25
C ASN A 65 6.39 -7.98 22.17
N ASN A 66 5.44 -8.79 21.73
CA ASN A 66 4.21 -9.12 22.45
C ASN A 66 3.44 -7.86 22.93
N ILE A 67 3.29 -6.89 22.03
CA ILE A 67 2.58 -5.62 22.28
C ILE A 67 1.28 -5.56 21.51
N THR A 68 0.35 -4.74 22.00
CA THR A 68 -0.95 -4.46 21.40
C THR A 68 -1.05 -3.00 20.96
N SER A 69 -2.10 -2.65 20.21
CA SER A 69 -2.38 -1.27 19.82
C SER A 69 -2.56 -0.32 21.02
N GLN A 70 -2.93 -0.86 22.17
CA GLN A 70 -3.14 -0.08 23.39
C GLN A 70 -1.86 0.38 24.06
N ASP A 71 -0.74 -0.34 23.84
CA ASP A 71 0.58 -0.04 24.39
C ASP A 71 1.26 1.11 23.62
N ILE A 72 0.77 1.43 22.40
CA ILE A 72 1.38 2.38 21.48
C ILE A 72 0.93 3.81 21.79
N ASP A 73 1.90 4.70 21.97
CA ASP A 73 1.68 6.15 22.05
C ASP A 73 1.59 6.73 20.63
N HIS A 74 2.64 6.60 19.82
CA HIS A 74 2.63 7.00 18.43
C HIS A 74 3.57 6.13 17.58
N VAL A 75 3.44 6.23 16.25
CA VAL A 75 4.19 5.46 15.26
C VAL A 75 4.78 6.37 14.19
N VAL A 76 6.03 6.16 13.84
CA VAL A 76 6.68 6.79 12.71
C VAL A 76 6.92 5.74 11.62
N VAL A 77 6.38 5.98 10.45
CA VAL A 77 6.59 5.15 9.26
C VAL A 77 7.61 5.83 8.37
N HIS A 78 8.75 5.19 8.15
CA HIS A 78 9.81 5.63 7.24
C HIS A 78 9.67 4.91 5.91
N THR A 79 9.57 5.66 4.81
CA THR A 79 9.33 5.10 3.48
C THR A 79 9.78 6.06 2.37
N PHE A 80 9.60 5.70 1.12
CA PHE A 80 9.91 6.55 -0.03
C PHE A 80 8.83 7.62 -0.26
N ASN A 81 9.18 8.68 -0.96
CA ASN A 81 8.36 9.89 -1.13
C ASN A 81 6.96 9.59 -1.72
N SER A 82 6.87 8.78 -2.77
CA SER A 82 5.58 8.46 -3.39
C SER A 82 4.61 7.76 -2.41
N ALA A 83 5.11 6.86 -1.55
CA ALA A 83 4.30 6.22 -0.52
C ALA A 83 3.90 7.21 0.59
N ALA A 84 4.84 8.03 1.05
CA ALA A 84 4.57 9.04 2.06
C ALA A 84 3.54 10.09 1.63
N ARG A 85 3.32 10.27 0.33
CA ARG A 85 2.32 11.19 -0.26
C ARG A 85 0.94 10.57 -0.47
N LEU A 86 0.76 9.27 -0.29
CA LEU A 86 -0.57 8.66 -0.33
C LEU A 86 -1.50 9.31 0.71
N SER A 87 -2.80 9.21 0.46
CA SER A 87 -3.82 9.78 1.34
C SER A 87 -3.68 9.29 2.79
N LYS A 88 -3.93 10.18 3.73
CA LYS A 88 -3.97 9.95 5.18
C LYS A 88 -5.29 10.42 5.78
N ILE A 89 -6.20 10.88 4.93
CA ILE A 89 -7.54 11.34 5.32
C ILE A 89 -8.38 10.11 5.67
N VAL A 90 -9.30 10.25 6.60
CA VAL A 90 -10.26 9.18 6.92
C VAL A 90 -11.03 8.83 5.64
N PRO A 91 -10.99 7.58 5.19
CA PRO A 91 -11.62 7.19 3.93
C PRO A 91 -13.14 7.20 4.03
N ALA A 92 -13.80 7.70 2.99
CA ALA A 92 -15.26 7.71 2.89
C ALA A 92 -15.81 6.40 2.31
N ASP A 93 -15.01 5.69 1.53
CA ASP A 93 -15.38 4.44 0.88
C ASP A 93 -14.20 3.44 0.78
N THR A 94 -14.48 2.27 0.24
CA THR A 94 -13.52 1.18 0.08
C THR A 94 -12.37 1.56 -0.87
N ASP A 95 -12.62 2.34 -1.91
CA ASP A 95 -11.58 2.74 -2.86
C ASP A 95 -10.61 3.71 -2.22
N GLU A 96 -11.11 4.71 -1.50
CA GLU A 96 -10.26 5.61 -0.71
C GLU A 96 -9.46 4.87 0.36
N ALA A 97 -10.05 3.87 1.01
CA ALA A 97 -9.35 3.04 2.00
C ALA A 97 -8.21 2.24 1.39
N GLN A 98 -8.40 1.69 0.19
CA GLN A 98 -7.36 0.93 -0.51
C GLN A 98 -6.19 1.80 -0.98
N TYR A 99 -6.45 3.05 -1.38
CA TYR A 99 -5.42 4.00 -1.85
C TYR A 99 -4.95 4.97 -0.76
N ASN A 100 -5.15 4.61 0.49
CA ASN A 100 -4.68 5.30 1.67
C ASN A 100 -3.42 4.62 2.22
N ILE A 101 -2.56 5.33 2.93
CA ILE A 101 -1.44 4.70 3.65
C ILE A 101 -1.70 4.62 5.16
N ALA A 102 -2.35 5.61 5.74
CA ALA A 102 -2.60 5.64 7.17
C ALA A 102 -3.67 4.62 7.59
N TYR A 103 -4.77 4.51 6.84
CA TYR A 103 -5.87 3.61 7.18
C TYR A 103 -5.44 2.13 7.21
N PRO A 104 -4.80 1.55 6.16
CA PRO A 104 -4.40 0.15 6.21
C PRO A 104 -3.28 -0.14 7.21
N VAL A 105 -2.36 0.81 7.48
CA VAL A 105 -1.35 0.64 8.54
C VAL A 105 -1.99 0.65 9.92
N ALA A 106 -2.91 1.60 10.19
CA ALA A 106 -3.69 1.62 11.43
C ALA A 106 -4.50 0.33 11.61
N THR A 107 -5.15 -0.14 10.54
CA THR A 107 -5.90 -1.40 10.51
C THR A 107 -5.02 -2.60 10.87
N ALA A 108 -3.81 -2.67 10.33
CA ALA A 108 -2.85 -3.72 10.63
C ALA A 108 -2.45 -3.72 12.12
N ILE A 109 -2.23 -2.55 12.70
CA ILE A 109 -1.86 -2.38 14.11
C ILE A 109 -3.02 -2.79 15.03
N VAL A 110 -4.26 -2.44 14.69
CA VAL A 110 -5.43 -2.74 15.51
C VAL A 110 -5.90 -4.20 15.38
N ASN A 111 -5.94 -4.71 14.14
CA ASN A 111 -6.56 -6.00 13.82
C ASN A 111 -5.55 -7.12 13.51
N GLY A 112 -4.27 -6.80 13.37
CA GLY A 112 -3.24 -7.78 12.98
C GLY A 112 -3.35 -8.29 11.54
N ASN A 113 -4.23 -7.72 10.72
CA ASN A 113 -4.46 -8.09 9.32
C ASN A 113 -5.12 -6.95 8.54
N VAL A 114 -5.00 -6.98 7.21
CA VAL A 114 -5.64 -6.04 6.28
C VAL A 114 -6.24 -6.84 5.11
N GLY A 115 -7.35 -7.49 5.38
CA GLY A 115 -8.14 -8.24 4.40
C GLY A 115 -9.41 -7.48 4.00
N TYR A 116 -10.23 -8.12 3.17
CA TYR A 116 -11.52 -7.55 2.74
C TYR A 116 -12.43 -7.15 3.92
N PRO A 117 -12.57 -7.94 5.00
CA PRO A 117 -13.44 -7.55 6.13
C PRO A 117 -13.03 -6.25 6.81
N GLN A 118 -11.74 -5.87 6.76
CA GLN A 118 -11.19 -4.66 7.38
C GLN A 118 -11.23 -3.43 6.47
N ILE A 119 -11.44 -3.63 5.17
CA ILE A 119 -11.41 -2.54 4.16
C ILE A 119 -12.82 -2.22 3.62
N CYS A 120 -13.79 -3.13 3.78
CA CYS A 120 -15.14 -2.90 3.29
C CYS A 120 -15.84 -1.73 4.04
N ASN A 121 -16.81 -1.12 3.40
CA ASN A 121 -17.51 0.08 3.91
C ASN A 121 -18.01 -0.05 5.37
N LYS A 122 -18.36 -1.26 5.81
CA LYS A 122 -18.80 -1.50 7.20
C LYS A 122 -17.70 -1.32 8.24
N ALA A 123 -16.44 -1.42 7.84
CA ALA A 123 -15.29 -1.33 8.75
C ALA A 123 -14.71 0.11 8.84
N LEU A 124 -15.06 1.00 7.92
CA LEU A 124 -14.40 2.32 7.80
C LEU A 124 -14.66 3.26 8.99
N GLY A 125 -15.69 3.01 9.77
CA GLY A 125 -16.04 3.78 10.97
C GLY A 125 -15.48 3.23 12.29
N ASP A 126 -14.62 2.21 12.27
CA ASP A 126 -14.06 1.62 13.50
C ASP A 126 -13.28 2.66 14.31
N PRO A 127 -13.75 3.04 15.53
CA PRO A 127 -13.12 4.08 16.33
C PRO A 127 -11.67 3.77 16.71
N ALA A 128 -11.33 2.49 16.90
CA ALA A 128 -9.97 2.09 17.28
C ALA A 128 -9.00 2.32 16.11
N ILE A 129 -9.42 2.04 14.88
CA ILE A 129 -8.64 2.31 13.67
C ILE A 129 -8.47 3.82 13.46
N LEU A 130 -9.57 4.59 13.60
CA LEU A 130 -9.54 6.04 13.42
C LEU A 130 -8.64 6.74 14.47
N GLU A 131 -8.66 6.29 15.71
CA GLU A 131 -7.75 6.79 16.74
C GLU A 131 -6.29 6.41 16.47
N MET A 132 -6.03 5.19 15.97
CA MET A 132 -4.70 4.78 15.59
C MET A 132 -4.17 5.58 14.38
N MET A 133 -5.01 5.92 13.42
CA MET A 133 -4.62 6.81 12.30
C MET A 133 -4.03 8.14 12.77
N LYS A 134 -4.59 8.73 13.83
CA LYS A 134 -4.11 10.02 14.40
C LYS A 134 -2.71 9.91 15.02
N LYS A 135 -2.29 8.71 15.38
CA LYS A 135 -0.98 8.42 15.97
C LYS A 135 0.10 8.13 14.94
N LEU A 136 -0.24 8.02 13.65
CA LEU A 136 0.70 7.72 12.58
C LEU A 136 1.31 8.98 12.01
N SER A 137 2.62 8.98 11.83
CA SER A 137 3.36 9.96 11.04
C SER A 137 4.19 9.26 9.96
N PHE A 138 4.46 9.96 8.87
CA PHE A 138 5.14 9.42 7.70
C PHE A 138 6.31 10.31 7.34
N VAL A 139 7.50 9.71 7.28
CA VAL A 139 8.77 10.39 7.01
C VAL A 139 9.37 9.81 5.74
N VAL A 140 9.82 10.68 4.86
CA VAL A 140 10.57 10.27 3.66
C VAL A 140 12.00 9.94 4.07
N ASP A 141 12.41 8.71 3.79
CA ASP A 141 13.79 8.25 3.95
C ASP A 141 14.52 8.41 2.60
N PRO A 142 15.56 9.27 2.52
CA PRO A 142 16.25 9.54 1.26
C PRO A 142 16.90 8.31 0.62
N GLU A 143 17.41 7.37 1.42
CA GLU A 143 18.04 6.15 0.89
C GLU A 143 16.99 5.21 0.27
N MET A 144 15.79 5.17 0.86
CA MET A 144 14.68 4.40 0.30
C MET A 144 14.09 5.07 -0.94
N ASP A 145 14.02 6.40 -0.95
CA ASP A 145 13.50 7.15 -2.09
C ASP A 145 14.39 6.97 -3.33
N GLN A 146 15.71 6.93 -3.16
CA GLN A 146 16.65 6.67 -4.25
C GLN A 146 16.51 5.26 -4.86
N GLN A 147 15.98 4.29 -4.12
CA GLN A 147 15.78 2.92 -4.59
C GLN A 147 14.41 2.69 -5.25
N PHE A 148 13.52 3.67 -5.20
CA PHE A 148 12.24 3.63 -5.90
C PHE A 148 12.47 3.99 -7.40
N PRO A 149 11.83 3.34 -8.38
CA PRO A 149 10.72 2.36 -8.27
C PRO A 149 11.16 0.88 -8.18
N GLU A 150 12.46 0.56 -8.26
CA GLU A 150 12.95 -0.83 -8.26
C GLU A 150 12.60 -1.53 -6.96
N LYS A 151 12.81 -0.84 -5.82
CA LYS A 151 12.40 -1.31 -4.50
C LYS A 151 11.39 -0.38 -3.87
N ARG A 152 10.51 -0.96 -3.06
CA ARG A 152 9.47 -0.25 -2.33
C ARG A 152 9.66 -0.53 -0.84
N LEU A 153 10.57 0.22 -0.23
CA LEU A 153 11.06 -0.06 1.11
C LEU A 153 10.30 0.74 2.17
N ALA A 154 10.15 0.17 3.35
CA ALA A 154 9.71 0.86 4.54
C ALA A 154 10.21 0.18 5.81
N TRP A 155 10.28 0.93 6.90
CA TRP A 155 10.40 0.43 8.26
C TRP A 155 9.55 1.29 9.19
N VAL A 156 9.23 0.76 10.37
CA VAL A 156 8.39 1.45 11.35
C VAL A 156 9.11 1.54 12.69
N GLU A 157 8.85 2.65 13.40
CA GLU A 157 9.26 2.85 14.77
C GLU A 157 8.02 3.10 15.64
N PHE A 158 7.88 2.30 16.69
CA PHE A 158 6.81 2.42 17.66
C PHE A 158 7.35 3.05 18.93
N PHE A 159 6.72 4.11 19.36
CA PHE A 159 6.92 4.75 20.66
C PHE A 159 5.84 4.27 21.59
N LEU A 160 6.24 3.64 22.70
CA LEU A 160 5.31 3.00 23.63
C LEU A 160 5.00 3.93 24.80
N LYS A 161 3.81 3.76 25.40
CA LYS A 161 3.36 4.54 26.56
C LYS A 161 4.24 4.37 27.79
N ASP A 162 5.02 3.29 27.87
CA ASP A 162 5.98 3.04 28.96
C ASP A 162 7.34 3.75 28.74
N GLY A 163 7.46 4.54 27.68
CA GLY A 163 8.66 5.32 27.34
C GLY A 163 9.68 4.58 26.49
N ARG A 164 9.49 3.30 26.18
CA ARG A 164 10.37 2.56 25.25
C ARG A 164 10.06 2.94 23.80
N SER A 165 11.10 2.89 22.96
CA SER A 165 10.91 2.84 21.50
C SER A 165 11.44 1.51 20.94
N ILE A 166 10.76 1.01 19.92
CA ILE A 166 11.15 -0.21 19.21
C ILE A 166 11.00 0.02 17.70
N ARG A 167 11.90 -0.54 16.93
CA ARG A 167 11.88 -0.40 15.47
C ARG A 167 11.94 -1.74 14.75
N SER A 168 11.33 -1.80 13.57
CA SER A 168 11.41 -2.94 12.68
C SER A 168 12.73 -2.97 11.90
N ARG A 169 13.02 -4.10 11.25
CA ARG A 169 13.93 -4.13 10.10
C ARG A 169 13.31 -3.38 8.92
N VAL A 170 14.09 -3.16 7.88
CA VAL A 170 13.60 -2.66 6.58
C VAL A 170 12.95 -3.83 5.81
N TYR A 171 11.80 -3.57 5.21
CA TYR A 171 11.02 -4.50 4.39
C TYR A 171 10.98 -4.05 2.95
#